data_fc200f48e619e31c26904138d27d1565
#
_entry.id   fc200f48e619e31c26904138d27d1565
#
_cell.length_a   1.000
_cell.length_b   1.000
_cell.length_c   1.000
_cell.angle_alpha   90.00
_cell.angle_beta   90.00
_cell.angle_gamma   90.00
#
_symmetry.space_group_name_H-M   'P 1'
#
loop_
_entity.id
_entity.type
_entity.pdbx_description
1 polymer ?
#
loop_
_entity_poly.entity_id
_entity_poly.type
_entity_poly.pdbx_seq_one_letter_code
_entity_poly.pdbx_strand_id
1 'polypeptide(L)'
;MSHDTPPGVNNLPSILDTGIVENGQISFGNWRGDADVPESQPRQALPPSERVGFAIMGLGRLTLGEILPAFSSCRLAKPVALISGRPEKTRLTAHSYGIGNDSLFTYDDIQRLADRPDIQAVYVVTPNALHAEQVEALAAAGKHVLCEKPMAKSSAEAQRMIAACQKARVKLMIAYRCHYEPFNQAVSKLVQSGELGRPKLVEAINTQIQGNADQWRLKPELAGGGALPDIGLYCLNGTRAVLGEEPESLFAQMISPPNDPRYKDLDETFSFMLRFPSGVMANCATSYGAYESKDLRIQLEKGWITLENAFSYTGHRLRIGQRQGNHKTVNEWRLPAGNQFALEIDHFAHCILNDLTPRTPGEEGLRDQKLMEALYDSARTGRMIHLPRES
;
A
#
# COMPACT_ATOMS: atom_id res chain seq x y z
N MET A 1 38.28 35.16 10.05
CA MET A 1 38.85 33.91 10.56
C MET A 1 38.79 32.94 9.40
N SER A 2 39.93 32.62 8.82
CA SER A 2 40.08 31.68 7.71
C SER A 2 39.81 30.26 8.25
N HIS A 3 38.80 29.61 7.71
CA HIS A 3 38.59 28.19 7.96
C HIS A 3 39.68 27.40 7.21
N ASP A 4 40.69 26.98 7.95
CA ASP A 4 41.69 26.03 7.44
C ASP A 4 41.00 24.71 7.14
N THR A 5 40.92 24.39 5.85
CA THR A 5 40.53 23.05 5.38
C THR A 5 41.63 22.05 5.82
N PRO A 6 41.29 20.93 6.46
CA PRO A 6 42.33 19.98 6.88
C PRO A 6 43.19 19.54 5.70
N PRO A 7 44.52 19.46 5.86
CA PRO A 7 45.40 19.04 4.78
C PRO A 7 45.15 17.56 4.45
N GLY A 8 44.79 17.26 3.21
CA GLY A 8 44.66 15.91 2.69
C GLY A 8 43.42 15.60 1.84
N VAL A 9 42.41 16.47 1.83
CA VAL A 9 41.16 16.20 1.08
C VAL A 9 41.26 16.61 -0.40
N ASN A 10 42.19 17.52 -0.76
CA ASN A 10 42.30 18.08 -2.11
C ASN A 10 43.15 17.25 -3.10
N ASN A 11 43.70 16.10 -2.69
CA ASN A 11 44.59 15.26 -3.55
C ASN A 11 44.07 13.82 -3.68
N LEU A 12 42.75 13.60 -3.62
CA LEU A 12 42.20 12.30 -3.96
C LEU A 12 42.37 12.07 -5.47
N PRO A 13 42.82 10.87 -5.89
CA PRO A 13 42.93 10.55 -7.30
C PRO A 13 41.61 10.77 -8.02
N SER A 14 41.65 11.33 -9.24
CA SER A 14 40.46 11.56 -10.08
C SER A 14 39.68 10.28 -10.46
N ILE A 15 40.18 9.13 -10.06
CA ILE A 15 39.56 7.82 -10.21
C ILE A 15 38.56 7.51 -9.06
N LEU A 16 38.49 8.33 -8.00
CA LEU A 16 37.51 8.15 -6.94
C LEU A 16 36.21 8.79 -7.36
N ASP A 17 35.12 8.03 -7.21
CA ASP A 17 33.77 8.52 -7.45
C ASP A 17 33.32 9.41 -6.28
N THR A 18 33.69 10.69 -6.37
CA THR A 18 33.36 11.70 -5.34
C THR A 18 32.05 12.45 -5.64
N GLY A 19 31.44 12.20 -6.81
CA GLY A 19 30.29 12.94 -7.30
C GLY A 19 30.62 14.38 -7.71
N ILE A 20 29.78 14.97 -8.53
CA ILE A 20 29.85 16.36 -9.00
C ILE A 20 28.68 17.13 -8.39
N VAL A 21 28.97 18.29 -7.76
CA VAL A 21 27.92 19.17 -7.22
C VAL A 21 27.69 20.31 -8.19
N GLU A 22 26.54 20.30 -8.89
CA GLU A 22 26.14 21.36 -9.81
C GLU A 22 24.68 21.76 -9.54
N ASN A 23 24.42 23.06 -9.49
CA ASN A 23 23.07 23.61 -9.27
C ASN A 23 22.36 23.06 -8.01
N GLY A 24 23.11 22.79 -6.93
CA GLY A 24 22.59 22.22 -5.70
C GLY A 24 22.24 20.72 -5.78
N GLN A 25 22.66 20.04 -6.83
CA GLN A 25 22.49 18.59 -7.02
C GLN A 25 23.82 17.88 -7.02
N ILE A 26 23.84 16.65 -6.49
CA ILE A 26 24.98 15.76 -6.56
C ILE A 26 24.69 14.73 -7.67
N SER A 27 25.58 14.63 -8.64
CA SER A 27 25.53 13.61 -9.69
C SER A 27 26.81 12.76 -9.65
N PHE A 28 26.69 11.50 -10.03
CA PHE A 28 27.81 10.58 -10.14
C PHE A 28 27.98 10.16 -11.61
N GLY A 29 29.21 9.95 -12.03
CA GLY A 29 29.51 9.36 -13.33
C GLY A 29 28.95 7.94 -13.44
N ASN A 30 28.66 7.47 -14.66
CA ASN A 30 28.25 6.07 -14.87
C ASN A 30 29.52 5.19 -14.90
N TRP A 31 29.88 4.61 -13.76
CA TRP A 31 31.04 3.73 -13.61
C TRP A 31 30.69 2.25 -13.67
N ARG A 32 29.40 1.95 -13.81
CA ARG A 32 28.90 0.57 -13.79
C ARG A 32 28.85 0.00 -15.19
N GLY A 33 29.13 -1.30 -15.29
CA GLY A 33 29.02 -2.04 -16.54
C GLY A 33 27.55 -2.38 -16.87
N ASP A 34 27.31 -2.82 -18.10
CA ASP A 34 25.99 -3.19 -18.62
C ASP A 34 25.32 -4.36 -17.86
N ALA A 35 26.10 -5.11 -17.05
CA ALA A 35 25.58 -6.20 -16.23
C ALA A 35 24.86 -5.72 -14.97
N ASP A 36 25.02 -4.48 -14.58
CA ASP A 36 24.38 -3.90 -13.41
C ASP A 36 22.96 -3.42 -13.74
N VAL A 37 22.05 -3.62 -12.79
CA VAL A 37 20.70 -3.06 -12.91
C VAL A 37 20.82 -1.54 -12.96
N PRO A 38 20.18 -0.85 -13.94
CA PRO A 38 20.20 0.60 -13.99
C PRO A 38 19.67 1.19 -12.68
N GLU A 39 20.52 1.87 -11.95
CA GLU A 39 20.05 2.65 -10.82
C GLU A 39 19.32 3.89 -11.34
N SER A 40 18.12 4.11 -10.84
CA SER A 40 17.50 5.42 -11.02
C SER A 40 18.40 6.45 -10.35
N GLN A 41 18.73 7.55 -11.05
CA GLN A 41 19.42 8.70 -10.45
C GLN A 41 18.77 8.98 -9.09
N PRO A 42 19.57 9.16 -8.01
CA PRO A 42 19.00 9.45 -6.71
C PRO A 42 18.18 10.73 -6.82
N ARG A 43 16.85 10.60 -6.71
CA ARG A 43 15.97 11.78 -6.69
C ARG A 43 16.33 12.59 -5.45
N GLN A 44 16.59 13.86 -5.61
CA GLN A 44 16.95 14.74 -4.52
C GLN A 44 15.82 14.78 -3.49
N ALA A 45 16.15 14.55 -2.24
CA ALA A 45 15.22 14.74 -1.14
C ALA A 45 15.05 16.24 -0.86
N LEU A 46 13.83 16.67 -0.55
CA LEU A 46 13.61 18.03 -0.05
C LEU A 46 14.38 18.26 1.27
N PRO A 47 14.82 19.50 1.55
CA PRO A 47 15.30 19.85 2.87
C PRO A 47 14.30 19.43 3.95
N PRO A 48 14.74 18.99 5.13
CA PRO A 48 13.80 18.55 6.18
C PRO A 48 12.73 19.57 6.57
N SER A 49 13.01 20.87 6.43
CA SER A 49 12.06 21.96 6.69
C SER A 49 10.90 22.01 5.69
N GLU A 50 11.10 21.50 4.46
CA GLU A 50 10.13 21.55 3.37
C GLU A 50 9.36 20.25 3.21
N ARG A 51 9.75 19.17 3.92
CA ARG A 51 9.07 17.88 3.88
C ARG A 51 7.75 17.93 4.64
N VAL A 52 6.75 17.25 4.11
CA VAL A 52 5.46 17.05 4.79
C VAL A 52 5.68 16.32 6.11
N GLY A 53 5.22 16.92 7.21
CA GLY A 53 5.26 16.33 8.53
C GLY A 53 4.10 15.37 8.77
N PHE A 54 4.44 14.12 9.11
CA PHE A 54 3.47 13.07 9.42
C PHE A 54 3.42 12.77 10.92
N ALA A 55 2.22 12.73 11.48
CA ALA A 55 1.99 12.00 12.72
C ALA A 55 1.65 10.54 12.40
N ILE A 56 2.15 9.60 13.20
CA ILE A 56 1.86 8.18 13.03
C ILE A 56 0.95 7.70 14.14
N MET A 57 -0.26 7.28 13.76
CA MET A 57 -1.31 6.84 14.68
C MET A 57 -1.39 5.31 14.72
N GLY A 58 -1.11 4.74 15.88
CA GLY A 58 -1.07 3.30 16.08
C GLY A 58 0.35 2.72 15.95
N LEU A 59 0.99 2.41 17.09
CA LEU A 59 2.34 1.87 17.14
C LEU A 59 2.32 0.34 17.24
N GLY A 60 1.69 -0.31 16.23
CA GLY A 60 1.64 -1.77 16.10
C GLY A 60 2.89 -2.35 15.42
N ARG A 61 2.86 -3.68 15.14
CA ARG A 61 3.95 -4.39 14.47
C ARG A 61 4.27 -3.79 13.10
N LEU A 62 3.24 -3.49 12.29
CA LEU A 62 3.41 -2.90 10.95
C LEU A 62 4.10 -1.53 11.04
N THR A 63 3.66 -0.69 11.97
CA THR A 63 4.26 0.63 12.17
C THR A 63 5.73 0.54 12.55
N LEU A 64 6.06 -0.31 13.52
CA LEU A 64 7.43 -0.41 14.05
C LEU A 64 8.37 -1.18 13.12
N GLY A 65 7.85 -2.18 12.39
CA GLY A 65 8.67 -3.02 11.50
C GLY A 65 8.84 -2.46 10.09
N GLU A 66 7.86 -1.73 9.58
CA GLU A 66 7.83 -1.33 8.18
C GLU A 66 7.66 0.19 7.98
N ILE A 67 6.62 0.80 8.56
CA ILE A 67 6.25 2.19 8.24
C ILE A 67 7.26 3.20 8.78
N LEU A 68 7.58 3.15 10.07
CA LEU A 68 8.57 4.08 10.64
C LEU A 68 9.96 3.90 10.02
N PRO A 69 10.49 2.68 9.81
CA PRO A 69 11.73 2.48 9.05
C PRO A 69 11.68 3.04 7.63
N ALA A 70 10.53 2.98 6.94
CA ALA A 70 10.38 3.48 5.58
C ALA A 70 10.65 4.99 5.45
N PHE A 71 10.40 5.77 6.49
CA PHE A 71 10.68 7.21 6.47
C PHE A 71 12.16 7.55 6.23
N SER A 72 13.10 6.64 6.52
CA SER A 72 14.51 6.82 6.18
C SER A 72 14.76 6.88 4.67
N SER A 73 13.87 6.28 3.88
CA SER A 73 13.91 6.28 2.41
C SER A 73 12.98 7.34 1.79
N CYS A 74 12.16 8.02 2.58
CA CYS A 74 11.29 9.10 2.12
C CYS A 74 12.09 10.36 1.79
N ARG A 75 11.69 11.05 0.74
CA ARG A 75 12.31 12.27 0.22
C ARG A 75 11.46 13.50 0.41
N LEU A 76 10.14 13.32 0.49
CA LEU A 76 9.14 14.37 0.58
C LEU A 76 8.42 14.38 1.94
N ALA A 77 8.61 13.36 2.75
CA ALA A 77 7.93 13.17 4.03
C ALA A 77 8.94 12.98 5.19
N LYS A 78 8.49 13.29 6.40
CA LYS A 78 9.22 13.01 7.65
C LYS A 78 8.23 12.69 8.78
N PRO A 79 8.57 11.78 9.73
CA PRO A 79 7.78 11.58 10.92
C PRO A 79 8.07 12.72 11.90
N VAL A 80 7.03 13.35 12.44
CA VAL A 80 7.16 14.48 13.37
C VAL A 80 6.41 14.28 14.68
N ALA A 81 5.46 13.33 14.73
CA ALA A 81 4.67 13.05 15.92
C ALA A 81 4.23 11.59 15.99
N LEU A 82 3.89 11.12 17.17
CA LEU A 82 3.37 9.78 17.42
C LEU A 82 2.07 9.86 18.23
N ILE A 83 1.08 9.02 17.85
CA ILE A 83 -0.22 8.93 18.51
C ILE A 83 -0.44 7.48 18.94
N SER A 84 -0.55 7.21 20.26
CA SER A 84 -0.74 5.86 20.77
C SER A 84 -1.32 5.86 22.17
N GLY A 85 -2.10 4.84 22.51
CA GLY A 85 -2.64 4.65 23.85
C GLY A 85 -1.67 4.09 24.90
N ARG A 86 -0.38 3.89 24.57
CA ARG A 86 0.63 3.37 25.50
C ARG A 86 1.81 4.33 25.63
N PRO A 87 1.81 5.22 26.64
CA PRO A 87 2.80 6.29 26.78
C PRO A 87 4.26 5.84 26.85
N GLU A 88 4.53 4.72 27.54
CA GLU A 88 5.89 4.19 27.64
C GLU A 88 6.44 3.76 26.27
N LYS A 89 5.66 2.95 25.52
CA LYS A 89 6.01 2.53 24.18
C LYS A 89 6.20 3.74 23.25
N THR A 90 5.33 4.75 23.37
CA THR A 90 5.41 5.97 22.56
C THR A 90 6.71 6.71 22.82
N ARG A 91 7.11 6.89 24.10
CA ARG A 91 8.38 7.54 24.46
C ARG A 91 9.61 6.78 23.93
N LEU A 92 9.63 5.44 24.09
CA LEU A 92 10.73 4.61 23.56
C LEU A 92 10.85 4.74 22.05
N THR A 93 9.74 4.68 21.33
CA THR A 93 9.71 4.84 19.88
C THR A 93 10.16 6.24 19.47
N ALA A 94 9.67 7.28 20.13
CA ALA A 94 10.03 8.66 19.86
C ALA A 94 11.53 8.92 20.01
N HIS A 95 12.14 8.38 21.07
CA HIS A 95 13.58 8.47 21.28
C HIS A 95 14.38 7.87 20.12
N SER A 96 13.95 6.73 19.60
CA SER A 96 14.61 6.04 18.47
C SER A 96 14.53 6.82 17.15
N TYR A 97 13.53 7.69 16.99
CA TYR A 97 13.30 8.48 15.77
C TYR A 97 13.54 9.97 15.94
N GLY A 98 14.09 10.42 17.08
CA GLY A 98 14.39 11.83 17.33
C GLY A 98 13.14 12.72 17.43
N ILE A 99 11.98 12.15 17.82
CA ILE A 99 10.73 12.88 17.99
C ILE A 99 10.64 13.43 19.42
N GLY A 100 10.40 14.72 19.57
CA GLY A 100 10.32 15.39 20.85
C GLY A 100 9.11 14.98 21.70
N ASN A 101 9.21 15.09 23.02
CA ASN A 101 8.15 14.70 23.94
C ASN A 101 6.87 15.55 23.79
N ASP A 102 6.96 16.77 23.30
CA ASP A 102 5.85 17.67 22.97
C ASP A 102 5.05 17.24 21.74
N SER A 103 5.56 16.25 21.01
CA SER A 103 4.98 15.66 19.80
C SER A 103 4.40 14.25 20.05
N LEU A 104 4.16 13.90 21.31
CA LEU A 104 3.54 12.64 21.71
C LEU A 104 2.10 12.86 22.14
N PHE A 105 1.19 12.14 21.49
CA PHE A 105 -0.25 12.28 21.69
C PHE A 105 -0.88 10.93 22.04
N THR A 106 -2.02 11.00 22.71
CA THR A 106 -2.95 9.87 22.88
C THR A 106 -4.08 9.95 21.84
N TYR A 107 -4.94 8.95 21.78
CA TYR A 107 -6.12 8.98 20.90
C TYR A 107 -7.15 10.06 21.29
N ASP A 108 -7.15 10.49 22.56
CA ASP A 108 -8.01 11.56 23.06
C ASP A 108 -7.50 12.96 22.71
N ASP A 109 -6.25 13.07 22.27
CA ASP A 109 -5.59 14.34 21.94
C ASP A 109 -5.76 14.78 20.48
N ILE A 110 -6.53 14.06 19.64
CA ILE A 110 -6.62 14.33 18.19
C ILE A 110 -6.96 15.79 17.89
N GLN A 111 -7.85 16.41 18.66
CA GLN A 111 -8.23 17.80 18.43
C GLN A 111 -7.08 18.79 18.64
N ARG A 112 -6.11 18.46 19.49
CA ARG A 112 -4.91 19.29 19.71
C ARG A 112 -3.97 19.35 18.50
N LEU A 113 -4.14 18.42 17.54
CA LEU A 113 -3.39 18.45 16.29
C LEU A 113 -3.74 19.68 15.44
N ALA A 114 -4.93 20.26 15.61
CA ALA A 114 -5.33 21.48 14.90
C ALA A 114 -4.33 22.63 15.11
N ASP A 115 -3.74 22.72 16.30
CA ASP A 115 -2.78 23.76 16.67
C ASP A 115 -1.32 23.45 16.30
N ARG A 116 -1.09 22.34 15.54
CA ARG A 116 0.24 21.86 15.15
C ARG A 116 0.43 21.96 13.63
N PRO A 117 0.89 23.11 13.12
CA PRO A 117 1.10 23.32 11.68
C PRO A 117 2.23 22.44 11.09
N ASP A 118 3.14 21.98 11.91
CA ASP A 118 4.20 21.04 11.54
C ASP A 118 3.68 19.62 11.26
N ILE A 119 2.47 19.27 11.73
CA ILE A 119 1.77 18.03 11.42
C ILE A 119 0.76 18.33 10.31
N GLN A 120 1.10 17.99 9.08
CA GLN A 120 0.23 18.21 7.92
C GLN A 120 -0.62 16.99 7.59
N ALA A 121 -0.10 15.78 7.85
CA ALA A 121 -0.77 14.52 7.57
C ALA A 121 -0.68 13.57 8.76
N VAL A 122 -1.64 12.65 8.83
CA VAL A 122 -1.63 11.54 9.80
C VAL A 122 -1.72 10.22 9.05
N TYR A 123 -0.81 9.29 9.34
CA TYR A 123 -0.91 7.91 8.89
C TYR A 123 -1.62 7.07 9.95
N VAL A 124 -2.83 6.62 9.64
CA VAL A 124 -3.68 5.82 10.53
C VAL A 124 -3.38 4.33 10.33
N VAL A 125 -2.85 3.69 11.37
CA VAL A 125 -2.39 2.28 11.37
C VAL A 125 -2.98 1.55 12.59
N THR A 126 -4.26 1.70 12.78
CA THR A 126 -5.03 1.12 13.89
C THR A 126 -5.86 -0.08 13.40
N PRO A 127 -6.56 -0.83 14.26
CA PRO A 127 -7.53 -1.83 13.83
C PRO A 127 -8.67 -1.22 12.99
N ASN A 128 -9.14 -1.98 12.00
CA ASN A 128 -10.09 -1.52 10.98
C ASN A 128 -11.34 -0.81 11.54
N ALA A 129 -11.84 -1.31 12.67
CA ALA A 129 -13.04 -0.74 13.33
C ALA A 129 -12.86 0.70 13.83
N LEU A 130 -11.64 1.16 13.98
CA LEU A 130 -11.32 2.49 14.49
C LEU A 130 -11.11 3.52 13.38
N HIS A 131 -10.94 3.07 12.14
CA HIS A 131 -10.56 3.94 11.03
C HIS A 131 -11.57 5.07 10.81
N ALA A 132 -12.88 4.76 10.75
CA ALA A 132 -13.88 5.74 10.41
C ALA A 132 -13.92 6.91 11.41
N GLU A 133 -14.05 6.63 12.70
CA GLU A 133 -14.09 7.66 13.74
C GLU A 133 -12.79 8.47 13.80
N GLN A 134 -11.64 7.80 13.67
CA GLN A 134 -10.34 8.47 13.69
C GLN A 134 -10.13 9.36 12.47
N VAL A 135 -10.50 8.92 11.27
CA VAL A 135 -10.41 9.73 10.05
C VAL A 135 -11.34 10.94 10.13
N GLU A 136 -12.59 10.77 10.60
CA GLU A 136 -13.52 11.86 10.80
C GLU A 136 -12.97 12.91 11.79
N ALA A 137 -12.37 12.46 12.91
CA ALA A 137 -11.77 13.35 13.90
C ALA A 137 -10.53 14.09 13.36
N LEU A 138 -9.68 13.40 12.60
CA LEU A 138 -8.49 13.98 11.98
C LEU A 138 -8.86 14.99 10.90
N ALA A 139 -9.88 14.69 10.10
CA ALA A 139 -10.42 15.64 9.12
C ALA A 139 -10.95 16.90 9.81
N ALA A 140 -11.70 16.76 10.92
CA ALA A 140 -12.17 17.89 11.71
C ALA A 140 -11.02 18.72 12.30
N ALA A 141 -9.87 18.12 12.61
CA ALA A 141 -8.64 18.79 13.03
C ALA A 141 -7.84 19.40 11.85
N GLY A 142 -8.35 19.33 10.62
CA GLY A 142 -7.73 19.90 9.44
C GLY A 142 -6.50 19.13 8.92
N LYS A 143 -6.39 17.83 9.22
CA LYS A 143 -5.24 17.01 8.82
C LYS A 143 -5.56 16.16 7.59
N HIS A 144 -4.63 16.10 6.64
CA HIS A 144 -4.67 15.10 5.57
C HIS A 144 -4.50 13.71 6.16
N VAL A 145 -5.16 12.70 5.58
CA VAL A 145 -5.16 11.34 6.16
C VAL A 145 -4.70 10.31 5.13
N LEU A 146 -3.65 9.56 5.50
CA LEU A 146 -3.29 8.28 4.90
C LEU A 146 -3.83 7.19 5.82
N CYS A 147 -4.78 6.39 5.35
CA CYS A 147 -5.44 5.36 6.17
C CYS A 147 -5.09 3.96 5.68
N GLU A 148 -4.69 3.06 6.58
CA GLU A 148 -4.48 1.66 6.23
C GLU A 148 -5.72 1.01 5.63
N LYS A 149 -5.46 0.01 4.80
CA LYS A 149 -6.48 -0.88 4.24
C LYS A 149 -6.86 -1.99 5.26
N PRO A 150 -8.08 -2.55 5.21
CA PRO A 150 -9.23 -2.04 4.49
C PRO A 150 -9.66 -0.67 5.03
N MET A 151 -10.21 0.18 4.17
CA MET A 151 -10.57 1.55 4.53
C MET A 151 -11.47 1.63 5.77
N ALA A 152 -12.44 0.73 5.85
CA ALA A 152 -13.45 0.68 6.91
C ALA A 152 -14.03 -0.74 7.05
N LYS A 153 -14.99 -0.94 7.97
CA LYS A 153 -15.74 -2.21 8.07
C LYS A 153 -16.95 -2.28 7.14
N SER A 154 -17.39 -1.14 6.61
CA SER A 154 -18.54 -1.07 5.71
C SER A 154 -18.44 0.09 4.72
N SER A 155 -19.18 -0.03 3.62
CA SER A 155 -19.29 1.04 2.62
C SER A 155 -19.93 2.31 3.21
N ALA A 156 -20.82 2.18 4.19
CA ALA A 156 -21.43 3.32 4.90
C ALA A 156 -20.38 4.09 5.73
N GLU A 157 -19.49 3.39 6.44
CA GLU A 157 -18.38 4.01 7.16
C GLU A 157 -17.41 4.71 6.16
N ALA A 158 -17.05 4.03 5.07
CA ALA A 158 -16.20 4.60 4.03
C ALA A 158 -16.78 5.89 3.42
N GLN A 159 -18.09 5.94 3.17
CA GLN A 159 -18.78 7.16 2.71
C GLN A 159 -18.67 8.30 3.71
N ARG A 160 -18.84 8.03 5.01
CA ARG A 160 -18.69 9.06 6.07
C ARG A 160 -17.27 9.62 6.10
N MET A 161 -16.25 8.75 5.99
CA MET A 161 -14.85 9.19 5.94
C MET A 161 -14.58 10.12 4.76
N ILE A 162 -15.07 9.78 3.56
CA ILE A 162 -14.95 10.61 2.36
C ILE A 162 -15.65 11.96 2.59
N ALA A 163 -16.89 11.95 3.04
CA ALA A 163 -17.68 13.15 3.28
C ALA A 163 -17.03 14.08 4.32
N ALA A 164 -16.46 13.53 5.39
CA ALA A 164 -15.75 14.29 6.41
C ALA A 164 -14.51 14.98 5.84
N CYS A 165 -13.69 14.25 5.07
CA CYS A 165 -12.49 14.80 4.44
C CYS A 165 -12.81 15.87 3.38
N GLN A 166 -13.85 15.66 2.56
CA GLN A 166 -14.32 16.63 1.59
C GLN A 166 -14.83 17.92 2.27
N LYS A 167 -15.65 17.79 3.32
CA LYS A 167 -16.14 18.93 4.12
C LYS A 167 -15.01 19.74 4.72
N ALA A 168 -13.97 19.07 5.23
CA ALA A 168 -12.80 19.70 5.82
C ALA A 168 -11.77 20.20 4.76
N ARG A 169 -11.95 19.87 3.48
CA ARG A 169 -11.01 20.16 2.40
C ARG A 169 -9.62 19.56 2.63
N VAL A 170 -9.59 18.36 3.21
CA VAL A 170 -8.36 17.58 3.39
C VAL A 170 -8.36 16.36 2.47
N LYS A 171 -7.18 15.88 2.13
CA LYS A 171 -7.03 14.71 1.28
C LYS A 171 -7.15 13.43 2.12
N LEU A 172 -7.84 12.43 1.56
CA LEU A 172 -7.90 11.07 2.07
C LEU A 172 -7.28 10.14 1.03
N MET A 173 -6.28 9.39 1.45
CA MET A 173 -5.64 8.34 0.66
C MET A 173 -5.69 7.02 1.43
N ILE A 174 -6.00 5.93 0.73
CA ILE A 174 -5.98 4.59 1.31
C ILE A 174 -4.65 3.91 0.96
N ALA A 175 -4.04 3.29 1.96
CA ALA A 175 -2.70 2.71 1.88
C ALA A 175 -2.70 1.36 1.14
N TYR A 176 -2.87 1.42 -0.17
CA TYR A 176 -2.71 0.29 -1.08
C TYR A 176 -1.28 0.22 -1.61
N ARG A 177 -0.33 -0.16 -0.76
CA ARG A 177 1.11 -0.15 -1.03
C ARG A 177 1.52 -0.82 -2.35
N CYS A 178 0.79 -1.87 -2.79
CA CYS A 178 1.07 -2.55 -4.05
C CYS A 178 0.92 -1.63 -5.29
N HIS A 179 0.11 -0.57 -5.21
CA HIS A 179 0.02 0.43 -6.28
C HIS A 179 1.32 1.24 -6.47
N TYR A 180 2.21 1.22 -5.48
CA TYR A 180 3.48 1.97 -5.48
C TYR A 180 4.69 1.06 -5.63
N GLU A 181 4.50 -0.25 -5.52
CA GLU A 181 5.53 -1.26 -5.66
C GLU A 181 5.95 -1.42 -7.16
N PRO A 182 7.25 -1.34 -7.48
CA PRO A 182 7.71 -1.27 -8.88
C PRO A 182 7.29 -2.44 -9.77
N PHE A 183 7.29 -3.68 -9.28
CA PHE A 183 6.91 -4.85 -10.07
C PHE A 183 5.41 -4.88 -10.35
N ASN A 184 4.57 -4.56 -9.38
CA ASN A 184 3.11 -4.44 -9.57
C ASN A 184 2.78 -3.33 -10.59
N GLN A 185 3.49 -2.18 -10.52
CA GLN A 185 3.36 -1.12 -11.52
C GLN A 185 3.78 -1.56 -12.92
N ALA A 186 4.89 -2.33 -13.02
CA ALA A 186 5.36 -2.85 -14.30
C ALA A 186 4.33 -3.82 -14.92
N VAL A 187 3.75 -4.71 -14.11
CA VAL A 187 2.67 -5.62 -14.55
C VAL A 187 1.47 -4.83 -15.06
N SER A 188 0.98 -3.86 -14.30
CA SER A 188 -0.17 -3.02 -14.71
C SER A 188 0.09 -2.29 -16.02
N LYS A 189 1.26 -1.66 -16.17
CA LYS A 189 1.66 -0.98 -17.40
C LYS A 189 1.72 -1.95 -18.58
N LEU A 190 2.31 -3.13 -18.41
CA LEU A 190 2.45 -4.12 -19.48
C LEU A 190 1.10 -4.68 -19.93
N VAL A 191 0.19 -4.96 -19.00
CA VAL A 191 -1.17 -5.43 -19.32
C VAL A 191 -1.95 -4.35 -20.05
N GLN A 192 -1.93 -3.12 -19.55
CA GLN A 192 -2.69 -1.99 -20.11
C GLN A 192 -2.10 -1.45 -21.42
N SER A 193 -0.81 -1.70 -21.71
CA SER A 193 -0.20 -1.32 -23.00
C SER A 193 -0.77 -2.10 -24.19
N GLY A 194 -1.35 -3.28 -23.96
CA GLY A 194 -1.84 -4.16 -25.01
C GLY A 194 -0.74 -4.87 -25.83
N GLU A 195 0.54 -4.72 -25.48
CA GLU A 195 1.68 -5.32 -26.20
C GLU A 195 1.55 -6.85 -26.28
N LEU A 196 1.14 -7.49 -25.20
CA LEU A 196 0.88 -8.93 -25.13
C LEU A 196 -0.53 -9.35 -25.56
N GLY A 197 -1.29 -8.46 -26.21
CA GLY A 197 -2.68 -8.66 -26.55
C GLY A 197 -3.60 -8.46 -25.35
N ARG A 198 -4.91 -8.76 -25.55
CA ARG A 198 -5.91 -8.58 -24.49
C ARG A 198 -5.75 -9.63 -23.40
N PRO A 199 -5.89 -9.27 -22.11
CA PRO A 199 -5.98 -10.24 -21.03
C PRO A 199 -7.25 -11.11 -21.19
N LYS A 200 -7.17 -12.35 -20.74
CA LYS A 200 -8.27 -13.35 -20.82
C LYS A 200 -8.62 -13.92 -19.45
N LEU A 201 -7.59 -14.20 -18.65
CA LEU A 201 -7.74 -14.80 -17.34
C LEU A 201 -6.74 -14.18 -16.37
N VAL A 202 -7.20 -13.89 -15.16
CA VAL A 202 -6.36 -13.50 -14.03
C VAL A 202 -6.52 -14.55 -12.92
N GLU A 203 -5.43 -14.93 -12.31
CA GLU A 203 -5.38 -15.80 -11.13
C GLU A 203 -4.61 -15.05 -10.05
N ALA A 204 -5.22 -14.84 -8.88
CA ALA A 204 -4.60 -14.17 -7.75
C ALA A 204 -4.81 -14.98 -6.46
N ILE A 205 -3.74 -15.22 -5.74
CA ILE A 205 -3.78 -15.95 -4.47
C ILE A 205 -3.01 -15.18 -3.41
N ASN A 206 -3.60 -15.06 -2.22
CA ASN A 206 -2.91 -14.51 -1.05
C ASN A 206 -3.30 -15.30 0.19
N THR A 207 -2.40 -16.13 0.68
CA THR A 207 -2.63 -17.01 1.82
C THR A 207 -1.51 -16.86 2.85
N GLN A 208 -1.86 -17.04 4.11
CA GLN A 208 -0.92 -17.14 5.22
C GLN A 208 -1.59 -17.77 6.45
N ILE A 209 -0.86 -18.56 7.22
CA ILE A 209 -1.38 -19.13 8.47
C ILE A 209 -1.45 -18.03 9.53
N GLN A 210 -2.65 -17.81 10.08
CA GLN A 210 -2.85 -16.95 11.24
C GLN A 210 -2.59 -17.76 12.53
N GLY A 211 -1.59 -17.33 13.30
CA GLY A 211 -1.14 -18.06 14.48
C GLY A 211 -1.97 -17.80 15.74
N ASN A 212 -1.78 -16.65 16.37
CA ASN A 212 -2.34 -16.36 17.68
C ASN A 212 -3.82 -15.94 17.61
N ALA A 213 -4.67 -16.65 18.37
CA ALA A 213 -6.11 -16.38 18.47
C ALA A 213 -6.44 -15.04 19.15
N ASP A 214 -5.52 -14.49 19.94
CA ASP A 214 -5.75 -13.24 20.69
C ASP A 214 -5.50 -11.97 19.87
N GLN A 215 -4.99 -12.10 18.65
CA GLN A 215 -4.76 -10.94 17.80
C GLN A 215 -6.08 -10.30 17.32
N TRP A 216 -6.07 -9.00 17.16
CA TRP A 216 -7.26 -8.21 16.80
C TRP A 216 -7.89 -8.61 15.45
N ARG A 217 -7.11 -9.16 14.51
CA ARG A 217 -7.61 -9.66 13.21
C ARG A 217 -8.55 -10.85 13.33
N LEU A 218 -8.51 -11.56 14.46
CA LEU A 218 -9.44 -12.66 14.78
C LEU A 218 -10.53 -12.22 15.78
N LYS A 219 -10.75 -10.92 15.92
CA LYS A 219 -11.85 -10.32 16.69
C LYS A 219 -12.80 -9.63 15.70
N PRO A 220 -14.00 -10.20 15.43
CA PRO A 220 -14.92 -9.69 14.41
C PRO A 220 -15.26 -8.21 14.58
N GLU A 221 -15.40 -7.78 15.84
CA GLU A 221 -15.72 -6.39 16.22
C GLU A 221 -14.61 -5.40 15.81
N LEU A 222 -13.36 -5.83 15.74
CA LEU A 222 -12.19 -5.00 15.37
C LEU A 222 -11.79 -5.15 13.91
N ALA A 223 -11.90 -6.36 13.37
CA ALA A 223 -11.45 -6.69 12.02
C ALA A 223 -12.49 -6.41 10.94
N GLY A 224 -13.78 -6.61 11.24
CA GLY A 224 -14.87 -6.46 10.28
C GLY A 224 -15.01 -7.60 9.27
N GLY A 225 -14.20 -8.68 9.41
CA GLY A 225 -14.18 -9.86 8.55
C GLY A 225 -12.89 -10.65 8.76
N GLY A 226 -12.76 -11.78 8.09
CA GLY A 226 -11.62 -12.69 8.21
C GLY A 226 -10.54 -12.47 7.14
N ALA A 227 -10.25 -13.53 6.36
CA ALA A 227 -9.19 -13.51 5.35
C ALA A 227 -9.50 -12.54 4.20
N LEU A 228 -10.79 -12.37 3.81
CA LEU A 228 -11.15 -11.51 2.68
C LEU A 228 -10.72 -10.05 2.88
N PRO A 229 -11.15 -9.30 3.92
CA PRO A 229 -10.79 -7.88 4.04
C PRO A 229 -9.33 -7.64 4.40
N ASP A 230 -8.62 -8.59 5.01
CA ASP A 230 -7.21 -8.41 5.35
C ASP A 230 -6.27 -8.75 4.19
N ILE A 231 -6.29 -9.99 3.71
CA ILE A 231 -5.36 -10.47 2.69
C ILE A 231 -6.01 -10.74 1.34
N GLY A 232 -7.29 -11.10 1.28
CA GLY A 232 -8.04 -11.27 0.03
C GLY A 232 -8.26 -9.97 -0.72
N LEU A 233 -8.31 -8.84 -0.01
CA LEU A 233 -8.39 -7.51 -0.58
C LEU A 233 -7.23 -7.21 -1.54
N TYR A 234 -6.03 -7.75 -1.30
CA TYR A 234 -4.92 -7.63 -2.25
C TYR A 234 -5.22 -8.29 -3.60
N CYS A 235 -5.88 -9.46 -3.59
CA CYS A 235 -6.29 -10.13 -4.83
C CYS A 235 -7.37 -9.33 -5.55
N LEU A 236 -8.36 -8.81 -4.83
CA LEU A 236 -9.46 -8.00 -5.36
C LEU A 236 -8.93 -6.70 -5.98
N ASN A 237 -8.27 -5.88 -5.18
CA ASN A 237 -7.73 -4.58 -5.59
C ASN A 237 -6.64 -4.73 -6.65
N GLY A 238 -5.70 -5.69 -6.48
CA GLY A 238 -4.64 -5.94 -7.45
C GLY A 238 -5.16 -6.35 -8.82
N THR A 239 -6.21 -7.17 -8.89
CA THR A 239 -6.85 -7.57 -10.16
C THR A 239 -7.48 -6.36 -10.85
N ARG A 240 -8.24 -5.55 -10.14
CA ARG A 240 -8.85 -4.31 -10.67
C ARG A 240 -7.76 -3.34 -11.17
N ALA A 241 -6.73 -3.12 -10.38
CA ALA A 241 -5.61 -2.22 -10.71
C ALA A 241 -4.84 -2.67 -11.96
N VAL A 242 -4.59 -3.97 -12.11
CA VAL A 242 -3.87 -4.52 -13.28
C VAL A 242 -4.70 -4.39 -14.54
N LEU A 243 -6.00 -4.66 -14.49
CA LEU A 243 -6.89 -4.56 -15.63
C LEU A 243 -7.29 -3.11 -15.96
N GLY A 244 -7.34 -2.23 -14.96
CA GLY A 244 -7.88 -0.87 -15.11
C GLY A 244 -9.39 -0.88 -15.37
N GLU A 245 -10.11 -1.92 -14.91
CA GLU A 245 -11.55 -2.10 -15.10
C GLU A 245 -12.23 -2.48 -13.78
N GLU A 246 -13.52 -2.16 -13.68
CA GLU A 246 -14.40 -2.61 -12.60
C GLU A 246 -15.17 -3.86 -13.03
N PRO A 247 -15.38 -4.85 -12.13
CA PRO A 247 -16.14 -6.05 -12.47
C PRO A 247 -17.63 -5.73 -12.68
N GLU A 248 -18.28 -6.44 -13.61
CA GLU A 248 -19.73 -6.36 -13.86
C GLU A 248 -20.53 -7.42 -13.10
N SER A 249 -19.87 -8.51 -12.67
CA SER A 249 -20.50 -9.55 -11.84
C SER A 249 -19.44 -10.33 -11.05
N LEU A 250 -19.90 -10.94 -9.96
CA LEU A 250 -19.05 -11.73 -9.08
C LEU A 250 -19.80 -12.94 -8.51
N PHE A 251 -19.02 -13.95 -8.13
CA PHE A 251 -19.49 -15.12 -7.39
C PHE A 251 -18.45 -15.51 -6.34
N ALA A 252 -18.89 -15.90 -5.15
CA ALA A 252 -17.99 -16.26 -4.07
C ALA A 252 -18.48 -17.44 -3.24
N GLN A 253 -17.50 -18.09 -2.58
CA GLN A 253 -17.69 -19.09 -1.55
C GLN A 253 -16.74 -18.82 -0.39
N MET A 254 -17.18 -19.11 0.82
CA MET A 254 -16.36 -18.98 2.02
C MET A 254 -16.48 -20.23 2.90
N ILE A 255 -15.43 -20.50 3.66
CA ILE A 255 -15.39 -21.59 4.62
C ILE A 255 -14.86 -21.04 5.94
N SER A 256 -15.55 -21.44 7.03
CA SER A 256 -15.10 -21.27 8.40
C SER A 256 -15.08 -22.65 9.05
N PRO A 257 -13.92 -23.16 9.48
CA PRO A 257 -13.83 -24.50 10.08
C PRO A 257 -14.72 -24.60 11.33
N PRO A 258 -15.64 -25.57 11.41
CA PRO A 258 -16.65 -25.60 12.47
C PRO A 258 -16.06 -25.86 13.87
N ASN A 259 -14.88 -26.47 13.93
CA ASN A 259 -14.22 -26.84 15.19
C ASN A 259 -13.07 -25.91 15.57
N ASP A 260 -12.86 -24.81 14.85
CA ASP A 260 -11.85 -23.82 15.18
C ASP A 260 -12.50 -22.55 15.71
N PRO A 261 -12.40 -22.27 17.01
CA PRO A 261 -13.05 -21.12 17.64
C PRO A 261 -12.54 -19.76 17.12
N ARG A 262 -11.38 -19.73 16.45
CA ARG A 262 -10.83 -18.51 15.83
C ARG A 262 -11.71 -17.98 14.71
N TYR A 263 -12.43 -18.87 14.02
CA TYR A 263 -13.21 -18.56 12.81
C TYR A 263 -14.72 -18.72 13.01
N LYS A 264 -15.20 -18.69 14.27
CA LYS A 264 -16.62 -18.87 14.56
C LYS A 264 -17.50 -17.87 13.79
N ASP A 265 -17.05 -16.62 13.71
CA ASP A 265 -17.77 -15.51 13.09
C ASP A 265 -16.95 -14.81 11.97
N LEU A 266 -15.91 -15.49 11.47
CA LEU A 266 -14.99 -14.99 10.46
C LEU A 266 -14.76 -16.03 9.38
N ASP A 267 -14.52 -15.60 8.16
CA ASP A 267 -14.04 -16.46 7.09
C ASP A 267 -12.55 -16.82 7.33
N GLU A 268 -12.23 -18.11 7.32
CA GLU A 268 -10.85 -18.59 7.23
C GLU A 268 -10.37 -18.57 5.78
N THR A 269 -11.18 -19.16 4.90
CA THR A 269 -10.87 -19.32 3.48
C THR A 269 -11.99 -18.70 2.65
N PHE A 270 -11.59 -17.89 1.68
CA PHE A 270 -12.51 -17.20 0.78
C PHE A 270 -12.03 -17.37 -0.67
N SER A 271 -12.90 -17.84 -1.56
CA SER A 271 -12.63 -17.97 -2.99
C SER A 271 -13.69 -17.23 -3.78
N PHE A 272 -13.27 -16.47 -4.80
CA PHE A 272 -14.18 -15.66 -5.58
C PHE A 272 -13.77 -15.52 -7.04
N MET A 273 -14.78 -15.37 -7.90
CA MET A 273 -14.62 -15.06 -9.31
C MET A 273 -15.17 -13.68 -9.60
N LEU A 274 -14.49 -12.96 -10.49
CA LEU A 274 -14.92 -11.68 -11.02
C LEU A 274 -15.02 -11.79 -12.54
N ARG A 275 -16.05 -11.19 -13.13
CA ARG A 275 -16.18 -11.01 -14.57
C ARG A 275 -16.17 -9.52 -14.90
N PHE A 276 -15.40 -9.16 -15.90
CA PHE A 276 -15.20 -7.78 -16.33
C PHE A 276 -15.92 -7.50 -17.66
N PRO A 277 -16.29 -6.24 -17.96
CA PRO A 277 -16.94 -5.84 -19.22
C PRO A 277 -16.15 -6.22 -20.47
N SER A 278 -14.81 -6.25 -20.40
CA SER A 278 -13.94 -6.73 -21.48
C SER A 278 -14.06 -8.23 -21.77
N GLY A 279 -14.78 -8.98 -20.93
CA GLY A 279 -14.91 -10.43 -20.99
C GLY A 279 -13.80 -11.18 -20.23
N VAL A 280 -12.89 -10.47 -19.57
CA VAL A 280 -11.89 -11.08 -18.69
C VAL A 280 -12.57 -11.72 -17.49
N MET A 281 -12.07 -12.88 -17.08
CA MET A 281 -12.43 -13.52 -15.82
C MET A 281 -11.24 -13.53 -14.87
N ALA A 282 -11.51 -13.31 -13.58
CA ALA A 282 -10.49 -13.47 -12.54
C ALA A 282 -10.93 -14.52 -11.52
N ASN A 283 -10.00 -15.38 -11.13
CA ASN A 283 -10.15 -16.34 -10.04
C ASN A 283 -9.23 -15.91 -8.90
N CYS A 284 -9.80 -15.62 -7.75
CA CYS A 284 -9.09 -15.15 -6.58
C CYS A 284 -9.32 -16.08 -5.39
N ALA A 285 -8.28 -16.31 -4.61
CA ALA A 285 -8.37 -17.10 -3.40
C ALA A 285 -7.54 -16.51 -2.26
N THR A 286 -8.05 -16.65 -1.04
CA THR A 286 -7.37 -16.22 0.17
C THR A 286 -7.65 -17.16 1.33
N SER A 287 -6.70 -17.34 2.22
CA SER A 287 -6.89 -18.19 3.39
C SER A 287 -5.96 -17.80 4.55
N TYR A 288 -6.51 -17.86 5.74
CA TYR A 288 -5.76 -17.80 7.01
C TYR A 288 -5.32 -19.18 7.51
N GLY A 289 -5.75 -20.26 6.84
CA GLY A 289 -5.43 -21.65 7.19
C GLY A 289 -4.44 -22.33 6.24
N ALA A 290 -4.08 -21.69 5.13
CA ALA A 290 -3.15 -22.23 4.15
C ALA A 290 -1.74 -21.63 4.30
N TYR A 291 -0.72 -22.44 3.94
CA TYR A 291 0.65 -21.97 3.89
C TYR A 291 0.80 -20.77 2.92
N GLU A 292 1.84 -19.98 3.11
CA GLU A 292 2.05 -18.72 2.39
C GLU A 292 2.16 -18.93 0.87
N SER A 293 1.31 -18.22 0.12
CA SER A 293 1.40 -17.98 -1.32
C SER A 293 0.85 -16.59 -1.61
N LYS A 294 1.53 -15.78 -2.42
CA LYS A 294 1.17 -14.39 -2.69
C LYS A 294 1.39 -14.05 -4.16
N ASP A 295 0.72 -14.76 -5.05
CA ASP A 295 1.03 -14.77 -6.46
C ASP A 295 -0.07 -14.16 -7.31
N LEU A 296 0.35 -13.53 -8.41
CA LEU A 296 -0.53 -12.97 -9.44
C LEU A 296 -0.10 -13.50 -10.81
N ARG A 297 -1.06 -14.06 -11.56
CA ARG A 297 -0.82 -14.57 -12.91
C ARG A 297 -1.86 -14.05 -13.89
N ILE A 298 -1.42 -13.60 -15.06
CA ILE A 298 -2.29 -13.08 -16.12
C ILE A 298 -2.01 -13.85 -17.40
N GLN A 299 -3.08 -14.38 -18.02
CA GLN A 299 -3.05 -15.01 -19.34
C GLN A 299 -3.57 -13.99 -20.36
N LEU A 300 -2.76 -13.71 -21.40
CA LEU A 300 -3.09 -12.78 -22.47
C LEU A 300 -3.09 -13.50 -23.83
N GLU A 301 -3.59 -12.86 -24.87
CA GLU A 301 -3.70 -13.47 -26.22
C GLU A 301 -2.34 -13.91 -26.80
N LYS A 302 -1.28 -13.16 -26.50
CA LYS A 302 0.06 -13.37 -27.09
C LYS A 302 1.12 -13.83 -26.07
N GLY A 303 0.75 -13.94 -24.78
CA GLY A 303 1.68 -14.30 -23.73
C GLY A 303 1.03 -14.48 -22.38
N TRP A 304 1.87 -14.62 -21.38
CA TRP A 304 1.46 -14.66 -19.97
C TRP A 304 2.44 -13.87 -19.11
N ILE A 305 1.95 -13.40 -17.99
CA ILE A 305 2.73 -12.70 -16.96
C ILE A 305 2.53 -13.46 -15.66
N THR A 306 3.61 -13.68 -14.91
CA THR A 306 3.57 -14.21 -13.55
C THR A 306 4.39 -13.30 -12.65
N LEU A 307 3.78 -12.80 -11.60
CA LEU A 307 4.44 -12.10 -10.52
C LEU A 307 4.35 -12.94 -9.25
N GLU A 308 5.45 -13.63 -8.92
CA GLU A 308 5.59 -14.37 -7.67
C GLU A 308 5.82 -13.35 -6.53
N ASN A 309 5.29 -13.64 -5.35
CA ASN A 309 5.30 -12.74 -4.20
C ASN A 309 4.69 -11.35 -4.48
N ALA A 310 3.70 -11.27 -5.39
CA ALA A 310 3.06 -10.03 -5.83
C ALA A 310 2.60 -9.13 -4.67
N PHE A 311 2.15 -9.74 -3.57
CA PHE A 311 1.57 -9.08 -2.40
C PHE A 311 2.50 -9.08 -1.17
N SER A 312 3.75 -9.48 -1.35
CA SER A 312 4.78 -9.47 -0.30
C SER A 312 5.43 -8.08 -0.16
N TYR A 313 6.25 -7.91 0.86
CA TYR A 313 7.06 -6.70 1.02
C TYR A 313 8.32 -6.74 0.17
N THR A 314 8.85 -7.93 -0.07
CA THR A 314 10.10 -8.18 -0.81
C THR A 314 10.02 -9.52 -1.56
N GLY A 315 11.05 -9.84 -2.35
CA GLY A 315 11.18 -11.13 -3.02
C GLY A 315 10.33 -11.28 -4.29
N HIS A 316 9.91 -10.18 -4.88
CA HIS A 316 9.15 -10.17 -6.13
C HIS A 316 9.95 -10.79 -7.27
N ARG A 317 9.27 -11.61 -8.08
CA ARG A 317 9.86 -12.21 -9.27
C ARG A 317 8.90 -12.11 -10.43
N LEU A 318 9.22 -11.27 -11.40
CA LEU A 318 8.39 -11.03 -12.60
C LEU A 318 8.90 -11.82 -13.78
N ARG A 319 8.06 -12.71 -14.30
CA ARG A 319 8.35 -13.50 -15.51
C ARG A 319 7.28 -13.26 -16.57
N ILE A 320 7.74 -13.16 -17.82
CA ILE A 320 6.90 -12.90 -19.00
C ILE A 320 7.20 -13.97 -20.03
N GLY A 321 6.19 -14.75 -20.39
CA GLY A 321 6.27 -15.74 -21.45
C GLY A 321 5.55 -15.25 -22.70
N GLN A 322 6.21 -15.35 -23.85
CA GLN A 322 5.63 -14.96 -25.15
C GLN A 322 6.22 -15.79 -26.29
N ARG A 323 5.60 -15.68 -27.45
CA ARG A 323 6.16 -16.27 -28.66
C ARG A 323 6.98 -15.21 -29.40
N GLN A 324 8.18 -15.59 -29.83
CA GLN A 324 9.04 -14.78 -30.66
C GLN A 324 9.46 -15.61 -31.91
N GLY A 325 8.86 -15.28 -33.04
CA GLY A 325 9.04 -16.09 -34.26
C GLY A 325 8.52 -17.53 -34.04
N ASN A 326 9.40 -18.53 -34.26
CA ASN A 326 9.07 -19.94 -34.14
C ASN A 326 9.35 -20.55 -32.76
N HIS A 327 9.81 -19.80 -31.78
CA HIS A 327 10.12 -20.30 -30.45
C HIS A 327 9.36 -19.52 -29.37
N LYS A 328 9.26 -20.15 -28.19
CA LYS A 328 8.72 -19.53 -26.98
C LYS A 328 9.87 -18.97 -26.17
N THR A 329 9.71 -17.76 -25.65
CA THR A 329 10.66 -17.13 -24.74
C THR A 329 10.04 -16.93 -23.37
N VAL A 330 10.87 -16.98 -22.34
CA VAL A 330 10.52 -16.58 -20.99
C VAL A 330 11.57 -15.60 -20.51
N ASN A 331 11.16 -14.38 -20.26
CA ASN A 331 12.02 -13.32 -19.77
C ASN A 331 11.74 -13.08 -18.29
N GLU A 332 12.76 -12.95 -17.50
CA GLU A 332 12.66 -12.50 -16.11
C GLU A 332 13.14 -11.06 -16.00
N TRP A 333 12.24 -10.18 -15.52
CA TRP A 333 12.57 -8.79 -15.35
C TRP A 333 13.15 -8.54 -13.96
N ARG A 334 14.29 -7.86 -13.93
CA ARG A 334 14.90 -7.35 -12.71
C ARG A 334 14.68 -5.84 -12.67
N LEU A 335 13.96 -5.39 -11.64
CA LEU A 335 13.67 -3.98 -11.44
C LEU A 335 14.46 -3.48 -10.23
N PRO A 336 14.83 -2.19 -10.21
CA PRO A 336 15.43 -1.58 -9.03
C PRO A 336 14.52 -1.78 -7.81
N ALA A 337 15.10 -2.18 -6.70
CA ALA A 337 14.37 -2.32 -5.46
C ALA A 337 13.83 -0.96 -5.00
N GLY A 338 12.58 -0.95 -4.54
CA GLY A 338 11.95 0.23 -3.95
C GLY A 338 11.24 -0.15 -2.66
N ASN A 339 11.38 0.68 -1.63
CA ASN A 339 10.56 0.50 -0.42
C ASN A 339 9.14 1.00 -0.73
N GLN A 340 8.19 0.08 -0.88
CA GLN A 340 6.82 0.37 -1.28
C GLN A 340 6.09 1.30 -0.30
N PHE A 341 6.39 1.21 1.01
CA PHE A 341 5.84 2.12 2.01
C PHE A 341 6.41 3.54 1.87
N ALA A 342 7.70 3.68 1.62
CA ALA A 342 8.31 4.99 1.37
C ALA A 342 7.76 5.62 0.09
N LEU A 343 7.60 4.84 -0.98
CA LEU A 343 7.02 5.32 -2.24
C LEU A 343 5.55 5.75 -2.09
N GLU A 344 4.77 5.04 -1.29
CA GLU A 344 3.39 5.38 -0.96
C GLU A 344 3.31 6.66 -0.13
N ILE A 345 4.10 6.77 0.93
CA ILE A 345 4.16 7.95 1.80
C ILE A 345 4.61 9.19 1.00
N ASP A 346 5.66 9.06 0.18
CA ASP A 346 6.15 10.15 -0.68
C ASP A 346 5.14 10.56 -1.76
N HIS A 347 4.38 9.59 -2.31
CA HIS A 347 3.29 9.91 -3.24
C HIS A 347 2.22 10.77 -2.55
N PHE A 348 1.82 10.43 -1.33
CA PHE A 348 0.85 11.22 -0.60
C PHE A 348 1.38 12.61 -0.25
N ALA A 349 2.64 12.69 0.21
CA ALA A 349 3.32 13.96 0.43
C ALA A 349 3.37 14.82 -0.85
N HIS A 350 3.69 14.21 -2.01
CA HIS A 350 3.66 14.89 -3.30
C HIS A 350 2.27 15.45 -3.64
N CYS A 351 1.22 14.67 -3.37
CA CYS A 351 -0.16 15.12 -3.59
C CYS A 351 -0.56 16.28 -2.67
N ILE A 352 -0.05 16.29 -1.43
CA ILE A 352 -0.29 17.40 -0.49
C ILE A 352 0.43 18.66 -0.96
N LEU A 353 1.72 18.57 -1.29
CA LEU A 353 2.55 19.72 -1.71
C LEU A 353 2.08 20.36 -3.00
N ASN A 354 1.47 19.61 -3.91
CA ASN A 354 1.08 20.08 -5.25
C ASN A 354 -0.43 20.13 -5.47
N ASP A 355 -1.21 19.96 -4.41
CA ASP A 355 -2.69 19.90 -4.44
C ASP A 355 -3.28 18.92 -5.47
N LEU A 356 -2.66 17.73 -5.60
CA LEU A 356 -3.09 16.68 -6.52
C LEU A 356 -4.01 15.67 -5.82
N THR A 357 -4.84 14.99 -6.60
CA THR A 357 -5.61 13.84 -6.12
C THR A 357 -4.67 12.63 -5.97
N PRO A 358 -4.69 11.93 -4.82
CA PRO A 358 -3.91 10.70 -4.65
C PRO A 358 -4.34 9.60 -5.65
N ARG A 359 -3.40 8.69 -5.97
CA ARG A 359 -3.70 7.52 -6.84
C ARG A 359 -4.74 6.58 -6.26
N THR A 360 -4.76 6.45 -4.94
CA THR A 360 -5.70 5.60 -4.19
C THR A 360 -6.53 6.47 -3.23
N PRO A 361 -7.43 7.33 -3.76
CA PRO A 361 -8.26 8.19 -2.94
C PRO A 361 -9.30 7.39 -2.14
N GLY A 362 -10.05 8.04 -1.26
CA GLY A 362 -11.10 7.38 -0.49
C GLY A 362 -12.12 6.63 -1.34
N GLU A 363 -12.42 7.13 -2.52
CA GLU A 363 -13.33 6.51 -3.50
C GLU A 363 -12.84 5.13 -3.96
N GLU A 364 -11.53 4.92 -4.06
CA GLU A 364 -10.95 3.61 -4.35
C GLU A 364 -11.24 2.62 -3.23
N GLY A 365 -11.04 3.03 -1.97
CA GLY A 365 -11.38 2.21 -0.81
C GLY A 365 -12.87 1.92 -0.70
N LEU A 366 -13.73 2.89 -1.05
CA LEU A 366 -15.19 2.70 -1.07
C LEU A 366 -15.61 1.66 -2.12
N ARG A 367 -15.00 1.67 -3.32
CA ARG A 367 -15.26 0.64 -4.33
C ARG A 367 -14.95 -0.75 -3.83
N ASP A 368 -13.77 -0.94 -3.26
CA ASP A 368 -13.39 -2.23 -2.68
C ASP A 368 -14.33 -2.65 -1.54
N GLN A 369 -14.75 -1.70 -0.70
CA GLN A 369 -15.67 -1.99 0.40
C GLN A 369 -17.03 -2.50 -0.12
N LYS A 370 -17.60 -1.85 -1.14
CA LYS A 370 -18.84 -2.31 -1.81
C LYS A 370 -18.66 -3.69 -2.45
N LEU A 371 -17.53 -3.94 -3.08
CA LEU A 371 -17.23 -5.24 -3.69
C LEU A 371 -17.08 -6.34 -2.64
N MET A 372 -16.42 -6.08 -1.53
CA MET A 372 -16.33 -7.05 -0.41
C MET A 372 -17.70 -7.37 0.19
N GLU A 373 -18.57 -6.36 0.38
CA GLU A 373 -19.95 -6.57 0.82
C GLU A 373 -20.72 -7.47 -0.16
N ALA A 374 -20.59 -7.23 -1.46
CA ALA A 374 -21.22 -8.06 -2.49
C ALA A 374 -20.63 -9.49 -2.53
N LEU A 375 -19.31 -9.65 -2.30
CA LEU A 375 -18.67 -10.96 -2.20
C LEU A 375 -19.19 -11.75 -0.99
N TYR A 376 -19.33 -11.12 0.16
CA TYR A 376 -19.94 -11.76 1.33
C TYR A 376 -21.41 -12.11 1.09
N ASP A 377 -22.17 -11.27 0.39
CA ASP A 377 -23.57 -11.56 0.04
C ASP A 377 -23.65 -12.74 -0.92
N SER A 378 -22.81 -12.80 -1.95
CA SER A 378 -22.70 -13.93 -2.85
C SER A 378 -22.36 -15.22 -2.11
N ALA A 379 -21.37 -15.19 -1.21
CA ALA A 379 -20.95 -16.37 -0.45
C ALA A 379 -22.05 -16.89 0.50
N ARG A 380 -22.84 -15.99 1.10
CA ARG A 380 -23.98 -16.37 1.98
C ARG A 380 -25.16 -16.92 1.22
N THR A 381 -25.46 -16.35 0.05
CA THR A 381 -26.65 -16.69 -0.71
C THR A 381 -26.43 -17.82 -1.75
N GLY A 382 -25.16 -18.09 -2.08
CA GLY A 382 -24.78 -19.01 -3.15
C GLY A 382 -25.19 -18.52 -4.54
N ARG A 383 -25.35 -17.20 -4.71
CA ARG A 383 -25.82 -16.59 -5.97
C ARG A 383 -24.76 -15.69 -6.57
N MET A 384 -24.74 -15.63 -7.90
CA MET A 384 -24.00 -14.60 -8.63
C MET A 384 -24.63 -13.23 -8.38
N ILE A 385 -23.81 -12.23 -8.11
CA ILE A 385 -24.22 -10.84 -7.96
C ILE A 385 -23.82 -10.07 -9.21
N HIS A 386 -24.79 -9.37 -9.81
CA HIS A 386 -24.56 -8.40 -10.88
C HIS A 386 -24.36 -7.01 -10.27
N LEU A 387 -23.31 -6.37 -10.67
CA LEU A 387 -22.93 -5.07 -10.14
C LEU A 387 -23.49 -3.95 -11.03
N PRO A 388 -23.95 -2.85 -10.46
CA PRO A 388 -24.38 -1.69 -11.25
C PRO A 388 -23.19 -1.15 -12.03
N ARG A 389 -23.39 -0.81 -13.28
CA ARG A 389 -22.36 -0.07 -14.06
C ARG A 389 -22.21 1.31 -13.42
N GLU A 390 -21.02 1.65 -13.00
CA GLU A 390 -20.71 3.04 -12.66
C GLU A 390 -20.78 3.86 -13.94
N SER A 391 -21.66 4.87 -13.94
CA SER A 391 -21.89 5.78 -15.07
C SER A 391 -20.77 6.79 -15.25
#